data_5ea33e131d1eea3eef8a40c6da6ed1e0
#
_entry.id   5ea33e131d1eea3eef8a40c6da6ed1e0
#
_cell.length_a   1.000
_cell.length_b   1.000
_cell.length_c   1.000
_cell.angle_alpha   90.00
_cell.angle_beta   90.00
_cell.angle_gamma   90.00
#
_symmetry.space_group_name_H-M   'P 1'
#
loop_
_entity.id
_entity.type
_entity.pdbx_description
1 polymer ?
#
loop_
_entity_poly.entity_id
_entity_poly.type
_entity_poly.pdbx_seq_one_letter_code
_entity_poly.pdbx_strand_id
1 'polypeptide(L)'
;TTAKFSGFNELSPEYTKGTENKLAAYFTDNWQVSPKFTVYYGARLEYYRMSADQIPYGRYSGFHIGDTHEYTDNQGNILSTEKIQPQKVVKDKLNYAATAQFTYKLTKNFGLTADGTVATRFPRINEYAGTGPTEEQYKRVTIPLLRGGLFYQNDWINLTSMITYISKSNNIDQQNVTKPGTTQSKTTLLIYDIKTLGWTTSAEINPFKGFHLHALFTYQKPTYNNYFIKSPFEGVPDLNANGNIV
;
A
#
# COMPACT_ATOMS: atom_id res chain seq x y z
N THR A 1 -10.18 21.90 -4.14
CA THR A 1 -11.11 21.62 -5.26
C THR A 1 -12.40 21.15 -4.65
N THR A 2 -13.42 22.00 -4.69
CA THR A 2 -14.78 21.66 -4.25
C THR A 2 -15.43 20.88 -5.37
N ALA A 3 -15.50 19.54 -5.25
CA ALA A 3 -16.28 18.73 -6.18
C ALA A 3 -17.77 18.94 -5.85
N LYS A 4 -18.48 19.67 -6.68
CA LYS A 4 -19.95 19.73 -6.66
C LYS A 4 -20.46 18.47 -7.36
N PHE A 5 -20.95 17.50 -6.63
CA PHE A 5 -21.79 16.44 -7.18
C PHE A 5 -23.22 16.98 -7.27
N SER A 6 -23.71 17.20 -8.52
CA SER A 6 -25.09 17.54 -8.78
C SER A 6 -25.96 16.31 -8.52
N GLY A 7 -26.77 16.34 -7.47
CA GLY A 7 -27.77 15.32 -7.18
C GLY A 7 -27.99 14.95 -5.72
N PHE A 8 -27.07 15.29 -4.83
CA PHE A 8 -27.24 15.12 -3.40
C PHE A 8 -27.10 16.47 -2.70
N ASN A 9 -28.11 16.86 -1.91
CA ASN A 9 -28.13 18.10 -1.14
C ASN A 9 -27.23 18.07 0.12
N GLU A 10 -26.34 17.09 0.22
CA GLU A 10 -25.41 16.97 1.35
C GLU A 10 -24.04 17.50 0.93
N LEU A 11 -23.75 18.73 1.35
CA LEU A 11 -22.40 19.28 1.27
C LEU A 11 -21.57 18.62 2.38
N SER A 12 -20.64 17.76 2.00
CA SER A 12 -19.64 17.26 2.95
C SER A 12 -18.33 18.00 2.65
N PRO A 13 -17.84 18.83 3.57
CA PRO A 13 -16.58 19.52 3.36
C PRO A 13 -15.45 18.49 3.36
N GLU A 14 -14.95 18.17 2.19
CA GLU A 14 -13.71 17.47 2.01
C GLU A 14 -12.62 18.47 1.65
N TYR A 15 -11.60 18.56 2.47
CA TYR A 15 -10.50 19.47 2.25
C TYR A 15 -9.19 18.79 2.61
N THR A 16 -8.27 18.73 1.66
CA THR A 16 -6.89 18.32 1.90
C THR A 16 -5.96 19.19 1.06
N LYS A 17 -5.12 19.97 1.73
CA LYS A 17 -4.08 20.77 1.09
C LYS A 17 -2.77 20.55 1.84
N GLY A 18 -1.72 20.19 1.13
CA GLY A 18 -0.46 19.95 1.81
C GLY A 18 0.71 19.74 0.87
N THR A 19 1.85 19.48 1.47
CA THR A 19 3.13 19.23 0.81
C THR A 19 3.74 17.95 1.30
N GLU A 20 4.39 17.23 0.40
CA GLU A 20 5.25 16.10 0.68
C GLU A 20 6.68 16.43 0.27
N ASN A 21 7.60 16.30 1.19
CA ASN A 21 9.04 16.46 0.93
C ASN A 21 9.74 15.12 1.14
N LYS A 22 10.61 14.75 0.21
CA LYS A 22 11.38 13.52 0.22
C LYS A 22 12.85 13.81 -0.04
N LEU A 23 13.71 13.30 0.83
CA LEU A 23 15.16 13.31 0.63
C LEU A 23 15.64 11.88 0.72
N ALA A 24 16.34 11.39 -0.29
CA ALA A 24 16.81 10.01 -0.32
C ALA A 24 18.29 9.91 -0.69
N ALA A 25 18.97 8.98 -0.05
CA ALA A 25 20.29 8.51 -0.42
C ALA A 25 20.24 7.02 -0.73
N TYR A 26 21.03 6.56 -1.69
CA TYR A 26 21.10 5.15 -2.04
C TYR A 26 22.51 4.77 -2.50
N PHE A 27 22.81 3.49 -2.40
CA PHE A 27 23.99 2.89 -3.03
C PHE A 27 23.61 1.53 -3.65
N THR A 28 24.35 1.13 -4.67
CA THR A 28 24.30 -0.19 -5.28
C THR A 28 25.70 -0.65 -5.65
N ASP A 29 25.92 -1.95 -5.60
CA ASP A 29 27.18 -2.55 -6.01
C ASP A 29 26.95 -3.92 -6.66
N ASN A 30 27.87 -4.32 -7.54
CA ASN A 30 27.84 -5.59 -8.22
C ASN A 30 29.19 -6.30 -8.03
N TRP A 31 29.19 -7.26 -7.13
CA TRP A 31 30.40 -7.98 -6.73
C TRP A 31 30.49 -9.33 -7.41
N GLN A 32 31.47 -9.51 -8.28
CA GLN A 32 31.83 -10.80 -8.86
C GLN A 32 32.74 -11.56 -7.90
N VAL A 33 32.13 -12.38 -7.03
CA VAL A 33 32.85 -13.15 -6.00
C VAL A 33 33.74 -14.23 -6.64
N SER A 34 33.29 -14.83 -7.76
CA SER A 34 34.02 -15.80 -8.54
C SER A 34 33.53 -15.80 -10.00
N PRO A 35 34.20 -16.49 -10.94
CA PRO A 35 33.68 -16.62 -12.32
C PRO A 35 32.28 -17.20 -12.43
N LYS A 36 31.83 -17.94 -11.39
CA LYS A 36 30.51 -18.58 -11.35
C LYS A 36 29.52 -17.89 -10.44
N PHE A 37 29.97 -17.01 -9.55
CA PHE A 37 29.10 -16.43 -8.52
C PHE A 37 29.18 -14.91 -8.50
N THR A 38 28.03 -14.28 -8.70
CA THR A 38 27.86 -12.83 -8.69
C THR A 38 26.80 -12.45 -7.67
N VAL A 39 27.06 -11.39 -6.94
CA VAL A 39 26.13 -10.77 -5.97
C VAL A 39 25.91 -9.33 -6.38
N TYR A 40 24.66 -8.95 -6.65
CA TYR A 40 24.24 -7.57 -6.75
C TYR A 40 23.50 -7.19 -5.46
N TYR A 41 23.81 -6.03 -4.89
CA TYR A 41 23.13 -5.57 -3.69
C TYR A 41 23.03 -4.05 -3.64
N GLY A 42 22.09 -3.56 -2.86
CA GLY A 42 21.91 -2.13 -2.68
C GLY A 42 20.96 -1.81 -1.55
N ALA A 43 21.05 -0.56 -1.09
CA ALA A 43 20.15 -0.02 -0.09
C ALA A 43 19.80 1.44 -0.39
N ARG A 44 18.64 1.84 0.10
CA ARG A 44 18.13 3.21 0.02
C ARG A 44 17.55 3.60 1.37
N LEU A 45 17.85 4.80 1.81
CA LEU A 45 17.18 5.48 2.91
C LEU A 45 16.50 6.72 2.38
N GLU A 46 15.26 6.96 2.83
CA GLU A 46 14.46 8.10 2.41
C GLU A 46 13.82 8.74 3.65
N TYR A 47 14.17 9.98 3.91
CA TYR A 47 13.43 10.82 4.83
C TYR A 47 12.20 11.37 4.12
N TYR A 48 11.04 11.11 4.69
CA TYR A 48 9.74 11.56 4.21
C TYR A 48 9.08 12.48 5.23
N ARG A 49 8.66 13.65 4.79
CA ARG A 49 7.90 14.59 5.61
C ARG A 49 6.65 15.03 4.86
N MET A 50 5.52 14.88 5.51
CA MET A 50 4.22 15.37 5.07
C MET A 50 3.74 16.46 6.00
N SER A 51 3.20 17.54 5.43
CA SER A 51 2.46 18.58 6.15
C SER A 51 1.18 18.87 5.39
N ALA A 52 0.04 18.65 6.02
CA ALA A 52 -1.26 18.84 5.41
C ALA A 52 -2.23 19.54 6.36
N ASP A 53 -3.05 20.42 5.80
CA ASP A 53 -4.27 20.90 6.42
C ASP A 53 -5.43 20.11 5.85
N GLN A 54 -6.20 19.43 6.69
CA GLN A 54 -7.26 18.54 6.23
C GLN A 54 -8.51 18.56 7.11
N ILE A 55 -9.65 18.35 6.46
CA ILE A 55 -10.91 17.98 7.09
C ILE A 55 -11.21 16.55 6.69
N PRO A 56 -11.41 15.60 7.62
CA PRO A 56 -11.77 14.23 7.30
C PRO A 56 -13.08 14.14 6.55
N TYR A 57 -13.12 13.32 5.49
CA TYR A 57 -14.31 13.05 4.71
C TYR A 57 -15.46 12.51 5.59
N GLY A 58 -16.68 13.01 5.37
CA GLY A 58 -17.88 12.51 6.04
C GLY A 58 -18.04 12.88 7.51
N ARG A 59 -17.03 13.58 8.13
CA ARG A 59 -17.12 13.97 9.52
C ARG A 59 -18.20 15.05 9.77
N TYR A 60 -18.37 15.95 8.81
CA TYR A 60 -19.27 17.11 8.92
C TYR A 60 -20.19 17.19 7.70
N SER A 61 -21.01 16.15 7.49
CA SER A 61 -21.99 16.13 6.39
C SER A 61 -23.00 17.27 6.56
N GLY A 62 -23.26 18.02 5.49
CA GLY A 62 -24.19 19.17 5.49
C GLY A 62 -23.62 20.50 5.98
N PHE A 63 -22.33 20.55 6.39
CA PHE A 63 -21.69 21.78 6.89
C PHE A 63 -20.65 22.33 5.91
N HIS A 64 -20.29 23.61 6.08
CA HIS A 64 -19.22 24.30 5.36
C HIS A 64 -18.02 24.57 6.28
N ILE A 65 -16.86 24.80 5.66
CA ILE A 65 -15.70 25.32 6.41
C ILE A 65 -16.05 26.67 6.99
N GLY A 66 -15.88 26.81 8.31
CA GLY A 66 -16.21 28.01 9.07
C GLY A 66 -17.51 27.91 9.86
N ASP A 67 -18.37 26.93 9.55
CA ASP A 67 -19.56 26.66 10.33
C ASP A 67 -19.22 26.17 11.73
N THR A 68 -20.18 26.24 12.64
CA THR A 68 -20.09 25.70 14.00
C THR A 68 -20.93 24.42 14.06
N HIS A 69 -20.31 23.31 14.45
CA HIS A 69 -20.99 22.06 14.72
C HIS A 69 -21.30 21.94 16.21
N GLU A 70 -22.54 21.64 16.54
CA GLU A 70 -23.01 21.48 17.91
C GLU A 70 -23.17 19.97 18.21
N TYR A 71 -22.56 19.51 19.28
CA TYR A 71 -22.78 18.19 19.84
C TYR A 71 -23.87 18.27 20.91
N THR A 72 -24.95 17.52 20.71
CA THR A 72 -26.09 17.50 21.59
C THR A 72 -26.27 16.14 22.27
N ASP A 73 -26.86 16.15 23.49
CA ASP A 73 -27.34 14.95 24.15
C ASP A 73 -28.64 14.42 23.49
N ASN A 74 -29.16 13.30 23.99
CA ASN A 74 -30.41 12.73 23.51
C ASN A 74 -31.67 13.59 23.82
N GLN A 75 -31.51 14.62 24.62
CA GLN A 75 -32.56 15.57 25.01
C GLN A 75 -32.47 16.88 24.22
N GLY A 76 -31.44 17.04 23.36
CA GLY A 76 -31.20 18.20 22.54
C GLY A 76 -30.40 19.32 23.23
N ASN A 77 -29.84 19.06 24.42
CA ASN A 77 -28.98 20.04 25.09
C ASN A 77 -27.59 20.06 24.45
N ILE A 78 -27.03 21.22 24.21
CA ILE A 78 -25.70 21.39 23.64
C ILE A 78 -24.65 20.99 24.68
N LEU A 79 -23.89 19.94 24.38
CA LEU A 79 -22.77 19.42 25.17
C LEU A 79 -21.46 20.16 24.87
N SER A 80 -21.21 20.45 23.60
CA SER A 80 -20.04 21.19 23.14
C SER A 80 -20.26 21.75 21.74
N THR A 81 -19.43 22.71 21.36
CA THR A 81 -19.42 23.31 20.02
C THR A 81 -18.03 23.20 19.44
N GLU A 82 -17.93 22.89 18.15
CA GLU A 82 -16.66 22.84 17.42
C GLU A 82 -16.77 23.66 16.13
N LYS A 83 -15.81 24.55 15.90
CA LYS A 83 -15.72 25.25 14.62
C LYS A 83 -15.10 24.37 13.58
N ILE A 84 -15.79 24.20 12.45
CA ILE A 84 -15.30 23.36 11.35
C ILE A 84 -14.19 24.08 10.60
N GLN A 85 -12.97 23.60 10.79
CA GLN A 85 -11.78 24.14 10.14
C GLN A 85 -10.76 23.03 9.88
N PRO A 86 -9.91 23.20 8.85
CA PRO A 86 -8.85 22.25 8.57
C PRO A 86 -7.91 22.10 9.77
N GLN A 87 -7.59 20.85 10.10
CA GLN A 87 -6.60 20.52 11.13
C GLN A 87 -5.25 20.27 10.49
N LYS A 88 -4.20 20.85 11.07
CA LYS A 88 -2.85 20.65 10.59
C LYS A 88 -2.31 19.30 11.06
N VAL A 89 -1.92 18.46 10.10
CA VAL A 89 -1.25 17.19 10.35
C VAL A 89 0.16 17.27 9.81
N VAL A 90 1.14 17.03 10.65
CA VAL A 90 2.56 16.94 10.26
C VAL A 90 3.08 15.59 10.68
N LYS A 91 3.60 14.83 9.74
CA LYS A 91 4.22 13.53 9.97
C LYS A 91 5.55 13.45 9.22
N ASP A 92 6.55 12.93 9.90
CA ASP A 92 7.86 12.67 9.34
C ASP A 92 8.32 11.28 9.71
N LYS A 93 8.93 10.59 8.76
CA LYS A 93 9.35 9.20 8.91
C LYS A 93 10.51 8.86 8.00
N LEU A 94 11.23 7.82 8.39
CA LEU A 94 12.30 7.23 7.59
C LEU A 94 11.79 5.97 6.89
N ASN A 95 11.79 5.99 5.56
CA ASN A 95 11.58 4.81 4.72
C ASN A 95 12.93 4.18 4.38
N TYR A 96 12.93 2.89 4.15
CA TYR A 96 14.10 2.17 3.69
C TYR A 96 13.74 1.14 2.62
N ALA A 97 14.70 0.84 1.77
CA ALA A 97 14.67 -0.30 0.88
C ALA A 97 16.05 -0.96 0.85
N ALA A 98 16.07 -2.26 0.75
CA ALA A 98 17.29 -3.03 0.55
C ALA A 98 17.01 -4.16 -0.44
N THR A 99 18.00 -4.48 -1.28
CA THR A 99 17.92 -5.57 -2.24
C THR A 99 19.22 -6.35 -2.28
N ALA A 100 19.11 -7.65 -2.48
CA ALA A 100 20.24 -8.50 -2.82
C ALA A 100 19.81 -9.52 -3.88
N GLN A 101 20.65 -9.73 -4.88
CA GLN A 101 20.47 -10.73 -5.92
C GLN A 101 21.71 -11.58 -6.02
N PHE A 102 21.51 -12.87 -6.08
CA PHE A 102 22.55 -13.89 -6.21
C PHE A 102 22.38 -14.62 -7.52
N THR A 103 23.47 -14.78 -8.27
CA THR A 103 23.49 -15.57 -9.50
C THR A 103 24.63 -16.56 -9.42
N TYR A 104 24.32 -17.85 -9.59
CA TYR A 104 25.30 -18.93 -9.58
C TYR A 104 25.23 -19.76 -10.87
N LYS A 105 26.30 -19.73 -11.66
CA LYS A 105 26.45 -20.50 -12.91
C LYS A 105 26.90 -21.94 -12.61
N LEU A 106 26.01 -22.87 -12.78
CA LEU A 106 26.31 -24.30 -12.70
C LEU A 106 27.15 -24.76 -13.91
N THR A 107 26.75 -24.31 -15.10
CA THR A 107 27.45 -24.49 -16.35
C THR A 107 27.62 -23.15 -17.08
N LYS A 108 28.20 -23.16 -18.30
CA LYS A 108 28.29 -21.98 -19.14
C LYS A 108 26.89 -21.35 -19.42
N ASN A 109 25.90 -22.21 -19.60
CA ASN A 109 24.57 -21.82 -20.09
C ASN A 109 23.46 -21.94 -19.06
N PHE A 110 23.66 -22.59 -17.92
CA PHE A 110 22.63 -22.90 -16.93
C PHE A 110 23.07 -22.50 -15.54
N GLY A 111 22.14 -21.95 -14.76
CA GLY A 111 22.42 -21.56 -13.40
C GLY A 111 21.17 -21.32 -12.55
N LEU A 112 21.45 -20.88 -11.33
CA LEU A 112 20.49 -20.53 -10.31
C LEU A 112 20.50 -19.03 -10.11
N THR A 113 19.34 -18.46 -9.82
CA THR A 113 19.22 -17.06 -9.38
C THR A 113 18.27 -17.00 -8.21
N ALA A 114 18.59 -16.13 -7.27
CA ALA A 114 17.72 -15.80 -6.15
C ALA A 114 17.83 -14.31 -5.86
N ASP A 115 16.74 -13.67 -5.56
CA ASP A 115 16.77 -12.28 -5.11
C ASP A 115 15.79 -12.03 -3.96
N GLY A 116 16.15 -11.08 -3.13
CA GLY A 116 15.33 -10.59 -2.05
C GLY A 116 15.34 -9.06 -2.03
N THR A 117 14.17 -8.48 -1.89
CA THR A 117 13.99 -7.05 -1.72
C THR A 117 13.05 -6.80 -0.56
N VAL A 118 13.39 -5.85 0.30
CA VAL A 118 12.43 -5.28 1.26
C VAL A 118 12.33 -3.79 0.98
N ALA A 119 11.11 -3.30 0.84
CA ALA A 119 10.84 -1.88 0.70
C ALA A 119 9.76 -1.44 1.69
N THR A 120 9.89 -0.21 2.16
CA THR A 120 8.92 0.39 3.06
C THR A 120 8.41 1.70 2.49
N ARG A 121 7.15 2.01 2.79
CA ARG A 121 6.59 3.32 2.52
C ARG A 121 5.62 3.75 3.62
N PHE A 122 5.47 5.04 3.80
CA PHE A 122 4.37 5.60 4.56
C PHE A 122 3.20 5.92 3.62
N PRO A 123 1.98 5.88 4.14
CA PRO A 123 0.79 6.34 3.41
C PRO A 123 1.00 7.75 2.86
N ARG A 124 0.44 8.03 1.69
CA ARG A 124 0.48 9.35 1.05
C ARG A 124 -0.60 10.25 1.63
N ILE A 125 -0.49 11.56 1.36
CA ILE A 125 -1.44 12.55 1.84
C ILE A 125 -2.90 12.23 1.46
N ASN A 126 -3.12 11.71 0.25
CA ASN A 126 -4.45 11.33 -0.23
C ASN A 126 -4.99 10.03 0.39
N GLU A 127 -4.14 9.19 0.96
CA GLU A 127 -4.54 7.97 1.67
C GLU A 127 -5.06 8.28 3.08
N TYR A 128 -4.89 9.51 3.57
CA TYR A 128 -5.43 10.00 4.85
C TYR A 128 -6.77 10.71 4.70
N ALA A 129 -7.15 11.12 3.49
CA ALA A 129 -8.41 11.78 3.25
C ALA A 129 -9.56 10.78 3.45
N GLY A 130 -10.53 11.09 4.27
CA GLY A 130 -11.78 10.37 4.34
C GLY A 130 -12.16 9.76 5.68
N THR A 131 -11.22 9.44 6.60
CA THR A 131 -11.57 8.72 7.84
C THR A 131 -11.08 9.40 9.12
N GLY A 132 -10.38 10.52 8.99
CA GLY A 132 -9.63 11.13 10.08
C GLY A 132 -8.35 10.37 10.39
N PRO A 133 -7.30 11.04 10.84
CA PRO A 133 -6.02 10.40 11.11
C PRO A 133 -6.14 9.48 12.33
N THR A 134 -6.06 8.18 12.10
CA THR A 134 -5.90 7.19 13.17
C THR A 134 -4.44 6.75 13.22
N GLU A 135 -3.99 6.18 14.35
CA GLU A 135 -2.62 5.65 14.45
C GLU A 135 -2.38 4.52 13.44
N GLU A 136 -3.42 3.78 13.06
CA GLU A 136 -3.37 2.72 12.06
C GLU A 136 -3.00 3.25 10.67
N GLN A 137 -3.48 4.43 10.29
CA GLN A 137 -3.15 5.06 9.01
C GLN A 137 -1.70 5.49 8.90
N TYR A 138 -1.03 5.69 10.03
CA TYR A 138 0.37 6.11 10.07
C TYR A 138 1.36 4.95 10.16
N LYS A 139 0.87 3.69 10.14
CA LYS A 139 1.75 2.53 10.10
C LYS A 139 2.48 2.43 8.77
N ARG A 140 3.73 2.01 8.87
CA ARG A 140 4.56 1.75 7.70
C ARG A 140 4.05 0.54 6.96
N VAL A 141 3.86 0.67 5.65
CA VAL A 141 3.67 -0.46 4.76
C VAL A 141 5.02 -1.08 4.47
N THR A 142 5.16 -2.37 4.68
CA THR A 142 6.38 -3.13 4.40
C THR A 142 6.10 -4.15 3.31
N ILE A 143 6.96 -4.20 2.30
CA ILE A 143 6.79 -5.04 1.12
C ILE A 143 8.07 -5.87 0.92
N PRO A 144 8.19 -7.05 1.57
CA PRO A 144 9.20 -8.03 1.23
C PRO A 144 8.81 -8.76 -0.06
N LEU A 145 9.79 -8.93 -0.93
CA LEU A 145 9.74 -9.74 -2.15
C LEU A 145 10.91 -10.73 -2.11
N LEU A 146 10.64 -12.00 -2.29
CA LEU A 146 11.64 -13.06 -2.44
C LEU A 146 11.36 -13.80 -3.74
N ARG A 147 12.40 -14.01 -4.52
CA ARG A 147 12.32 -14.83 -5.74
C ARG A 147 13.48 -15.79 -5.79
N GLY A 148 13.24 -16.95 -6.36
CA GLY A 148 14.28 -17.93 -6.60
C GLY A 148 13.92 -18.82 -7.77
N GLY A 149 14.91 -19.19 -8.57
CA GLY A 149 14.65 -19.96 -9.76
C GLY A 149 15.89 -20.34 -10.54
N LEU A 150 15.62 -20.74 -11.76
CA LEU A 150 16.58 -21.26 -12.72
C LEU A 150 16.65 -20.33 -13.92
N PHE A 151 17.81 -20.24 -14.52
CA PHE A 151 17.96 -19.63 -15.83
C PHE A 151 18.77 -20.55 -16.76
N TYR A 152 18.42 -20.48 -18.05
CA TYR A 152 19.18 -21.10 -19.14
C TYR A 152 19.36 -20.08 -20.24
N GLN A 153 20.59 -19.89 -20.70
CA GLN A 153 20.93 -18.94 -21.73
C GLN A 153 21.95 -19.50 -22.70
N ASN A 154 21.68 -19.39 -24.00
CA ASN A 154 22.64 -19.63 -25.06
C ASN A 154 22.44 -18.57 -26.17
N ASP A 155 23.05 -18.75 -27.33
CA ASP A 155 23.06 -17.75 -28.42
C ASP A 155 21.67 -17.48 -29.01
N TRP A 156 20.69 -18.37 -28.83
CA TRP A 156 19.39 -18.29 -29.46
C TRP A 156 18.19 -18.38 -28.48
N ILE A 157 18.41 -18.75 -27.23
CA ILE A 157 17.36 -18.84 -26.21
C ILE A 157 17.83 -18.25 -24.86
N ASN A 158 16.98 -17.46 -24.27
CA ASN A 158 17.07 -17.00 -22.86
C ASN A 158 15.80 -17.42 -22.14
N LEU A 159 15.92 -18.34 -21.20
CA LEU A 159 14.82 -18.90 -20.42
C LEU A 159 15.05 -18.61 -18.94
N THR A 160 14.05 -18.08 -18.27
CA THR A 160 14.06 -17.87 -16.80
C THR A 160 12.78 -18.41 -16.22
N SER A 161 12.88 -19.18 -15.14
CA SER A 161 11.72 -19.70 -14.40
C SER A 161 11.91 -19.46 -12.91
N MET A 162 10.99 -18.73 -12.28
CA MET A 162 11.13 -18.24 -10.91
C MET A 162 9.87 -18.47 -10.10
N ILE A 163 10.05 -18.92 -8.87
CA ILE A 163 9.02 -18.85 -7.83
C ILE A 163 9.16 -17.50 -7.13
N THR A 164 8.04 -16.84 -6.88
CA THR A 164 7.98 -15.52 -6.27
C THR A 164 7.10 -15.57 -5.02
N TYR A 165 7.59 -15.03 -3.93
CA TYR A 165 6.81 -14.73 -2.74
C TYR A 165 6.87 -13.22 -2.49
N ILE A 166 5.71 -12.58 -2.46
CA ILE A 166 5.57 -11.17 -2.10
C ILE A 166 4.56 -11.04 -0.97
N SER A 167 4.86 -10.18 -0.01
CA SER A 167 3.92 -9.80 1.04
C SER A 167 3.82 -8.27 1.09
N LYS A 168 2.66 -7.77 1.45
CA LYS A 168 2.41 -6.35 1.69
C LYS A 168 1.61 -6.25 2.97
N SER A 169 2.24 -5.72 4.01
CA SER A 169 1.60 -5.52 5.32
C SER A 169 0.96 -4.15 5.45
N ASN A 170 -0.01 -4.03 6.36
CA ASN A 170 -0.71 -2.79 6.67
C ASN A 170 -1.29 -2.11 5.40
N ASN A 171 -1.87 -2.89 4.52
CA ASN A 171 -2.62 -2.33 3.40
C ASN A 171 -3.89 -1.67 3.94
N ILE A 172 -4.14 -0.44 3.51
CA ILE A 172 -5.28 0.35 3.98
C ILE A 172 -6.17 0.61 2.79
N ASP A 173 -7.47 0.33 2.98
CA ASP A 173 -8.53 0.63 2.03
C ASP A 173 -9.72 1.22 2.79
N GLN A 174 -10.73 1.69 2.08
CA GLN A 174 -11.95 2.24 2.66
C GLN A 174 -13.12 1.32 2.40
N GLN A 175 -13.96 1.13 3.40
CA GLN A 175 -15.17 0.33 3.30
C GLN A 175 -16.35 1.02 3.97
N ASN A 176 -17.53 0.95 3.36
CA ASN A 176 -18.75 1.39 3.96
C ASN A 176 -19.30 0.28 4.86
N VAL A 177 -19.55 0.60 6.11
CA VAL A 177 -20.14 -0.29 7.09
C VAL A 177 -21.52 0.24 7.49
N THR A 178 -22.53 -0.60 7.41
CA THR A 178 -23.89 -0.28 7.84
C THR A 178 -24.10 -0.75 9.27
N LYS A 179 -24.65 0.13 10.11
CA LYS A 179 -24.98 -0.21 11.50
C LYS A 179 -26.05 -1.31 11.51
N PRO A 180 -25.81 -2.44 12.20
CA PRO A 180 -26.79 -3.54 12.29
C PRO A 180 -28.20 -3.06 12.70
N GLY A 181 -29.22 -3.53 11.97
CA GLY A 181 -30.61 -3.18 12.24
C GLY A 181 -31.05 -1.77 11.81
N THR A 182 -30.19 -1.02 11.09
CA THR A 182 -30.49 0.33 10.61
C THR A 182 -30.05 0.52 9.16
N THR A 183 -30.44 1.65 8.55
CA THR A 183 -29.95 2.09 7.23
C THR A 183 -28.73 3.01 7.33
N GLN A 184 -28.24 3.31 8.55
CA GLN A 184 -27.13 4.20 8.77
C GLN A 184 -25.81 3.54 8.30
N SER A 185 -25.15 4.16 7.32
CA SER A 185 -23.86 3.70 6.80
C SER A 185 -22.78 4.74 7.03
N LYS A 186 -21.57 4.30 7.36
CA LYS A 186 -20.36 5.13 7.51
C LYS A 186 -19.18 4.47 6.84
N THR A 187 -18.32 5.30 6.25
CA THR A 187 -17.02 4.84 5.72
C THR A 187 -16.03 4.61 6.86
N THR A 188 -15.33 3.51 6.82
CA THR A 188 -14.29 3.15 7.80
C THR A 188 -13.06 2.58 7.09
N LEU A 189 -11.98 2.39 7.87
CA LEU A 189 -10.78 1.75 7.39
C LEU A 189 -10.90 0.24 7.40
N LEU A 190 -10.44 -0.33 6.31
CA LEU A 190 -10.15 -1.73 6.17
C LEU A 190 -8.64 -1.92 6.17
N ILE A 191 -8.12 -2.64 7.14
CA ILE A 191 -6.69 -2.95 7.25
C ILE A 191 -6.49 -4.43 7.00
N TYR A 192 -5.51 -4.77 6.16
CA TYR A 192 -5.23 -6.17 5.82
C TYR A 192 -3.80 -6.34 5.28
N ASP A 193 -3.34 -7.58 5.32
CA ASP A 193 -2.10 -7.99 4.70
C ASP A 193 -2.39 -8.82 3.45
N ILE A 194 -1.60 -8.64 2.40
CA ILE A 194 -1.64 -9.47 1.21
C ILE A 194 -0.37 -10.30 1.15
N LYS A 195 -0.50 -11.60 0.94
CA LYS A 195 0.60 -12.52 0.60
C LYS A 195 0.29 -13.16 -0.73
N THR A 196 1.26 -13.16 -1.63
CA THR A 196 1.12 -13.76 -2.96
C THR A 196 2.26 -14.73 -3.19
N LEU A 197 1.91 -15.97 -3.46
CA LEU A 197 2.83 -16.95 -4.04
C LEU A 197 2.60 -16.98 -5.54
N GLY A 198 3.68 -16.89 -6.29
CA GLY A 198 3.63 -16.85 -7.75
C GLY A 198 4.69 -17.73 -8.40
N TRP A 199 4.47 -18.03 -9.66
CA TRP A 199 5.43 -18.67 -10.55
C TRP A 199 5.41 -17.94 -11.87
N THR A 200 6.60 -17.54 -12.35
CA THR A 200 6.76 -16.84 -13.62
C THR A 200 7.82 -17.52 -14.44
N THR A 201 7.51 -17.81 -15.69
CA THR A 201 8.46 -18.32 -16.69
C THR A 201 8.46 -17.38 -17.88
N SER A 202 9.64 -16.90 -18.26
CA SER A 202 9.87 -16.05 -19.42
C SER A 202 10.84 -16.74 -20.36
N ALA A 203 10.55 -16.73 -21.64
CA ALA A 203 11.39 -17.26 -22.71
C ALA A 203 11.54 -16.22 -23.83
N GLU A 204 12.78 -15.96 -24.22
CA GLU A 204 13.13 -15.21 -25.43
C GLU A 204 13.84 -16.15 -26.37
N ILE A 205 13.38 -16.28 -27.62
CA ILE A 205 13.85 -17.23 -28.58
C ILE A 205 14.17 -16.51 -29.89
N ASN A 206 15.45 -16.56 -30.30
CA ASN A 206 15.99 -15.90 -31.49
C ASN A 206 16.80 -16.91 -32.33
N PRO A 207 16.18 -17.93 -32.95
CA PRO A 207 16.90 -19.04 -33.59
C PRO A 207 17.64 -18.61 -34.85
N PHE A 208 17.21 -17.55 -35.53
CA PHE A 208 17.84 -16.99 -36.72
C PHE A 208 17.53 -15.49 -36.87
N LYS A 209 18.32 -14.82 -37.71
CA LYS A 209 18.17 -13.38 -37.96
C LYS A 209 16.76 -13.04 -38.50
N GLY A 210 16.11 -12.09 -37.84
CA GLY A 210 14.78 -11.62 -38.21
C GLY A 210 13.61 -12.34 -37.52
N PHE A 211 13.88 -13.37 -36.71
CA PHE A 211 12.88 -14.03 -35.89
C PHE A 211 13.13 -13.73 -34.41
N HIS A 212 12.11 -13.23 -33.73
CA HIS A 212 12.11 -13.00 -32.29
C HIS A 212 10.77 -13.43 -31.71
N LEU A 213 10.80 -14.34 -30.76
CA LEU A 213 9.63 -14.76 -29.98
C LEU A 213 9.86 -14.50 -28.50
N HIS A 214 8.94 -13.77 -27.87
CA HIS A 214 8.87 -13.62 -26.43
C HIS A 214 7.62 -14.31 -25.90
N ALA A 215 7.78 -15.22 -24.95
CA ALA A 215 6.69 -15.90 -24.25
C ALA A 215 6.80 -15.63 -22.75
N LEU A 216 5.69 -15.26 -22.13
CA LEU A 216 5.60 -15.03 -20.70
C LEU A 216 4.42 -15.80 -20.13
N PHE A 217 4.68 -16.63 -19.14
CA PHE A 217 3.67 -17.30 -18.32
C PHE A 217 3.78 -16.81 -16.89
N THR A 218 2.65 -16.42 -16.28
CA THR A 218 2.60 -16.03 -14.87
C THR A 218 1.39 -16.64 -14.20
N TYR A 219 1.62 -17.32 -13.09
CA TYR A 219 0.59 -17.78 -12.16
C TYR A 219 0.77 -17.11 -10.82
N GLN A 220 -0.30 -16.60 -10.22
CA GLN A 220 -0.28 -15.94 -8.91
C GLN A 220 -1.48 -16.36 -8.07
N LYS A 221 -1.22 -16.64 -6.80
CA LYS A 221 -2.24 -16.95 -5.80
C LYS A 221 -2.14 -15.93 -4.65
N PRO A 222 -2.90 -14.84 -4.70
CA PRO A 222 -2.99 -13.90 -3.59
C PRO A 222 -3.80 -14.50 -2.44
N THR A 223 -3.42 -14.17 -1.21
CA THR A 223 -4.10 -14.54 0.02
C THR A 223 -4.17 -13.31 0.92
N TYR A 224 -5.34 -13.02 1.45
CA TYR A 224 -5.57 -11.94 2.40
C TYR A 224 -5.47 -12.47 3.82
N ASN A 225 -4.73 -11.76 4.68
CA ASN A 225 -4.55 -12.12 6.07
C ASN A 225 -4.74 -10.86 6.94
N ASN A 226 -4.94 -11.08 8.24
CA ASN A 226 -5.11 -10.00 9.21
C ASN A 226 -6.17 -8.98 8.79
N TYR A 227 -7.23 -9.47 8.16
CA TYR A 227 -8.32 -8.65 7.65
C TYR A 227 -9.15 -8.14 8.82
N PHE A 228 -9.21 -6.82 8.95
CA PHE A 228 -9.83 -6.15 10.07
C PHE A 228 -10.62 -4.94 9.60
N ILE A 229 -11.90 -4.89 9.96
CA ILE A 229 -12.81 -3.77 9.72
C ILE A 229 -13.08 -3.11 11.06
N LYS A 230 -12.59 -1.89 11.24
CA LYS A 230 -12.88 -1.10 12.43
C LYS A 230 -14.33 -0.59 12.38
N SER A 231 -15.10 -0.86 13.40
CA SER A 231 -16.47 -0.34 13.47
C SER A 231 -16.46 1.18 13.64
N PRO A 232 -17.17 1.93 12.78
CA PRO A 232 -17.32 3.37 12.92
C PRO A 232 -18.44 3.77 13.90
N PHE A 233 -19.10 2.78 14.53
CA PHE A 233 -20.24 2.98 15.43
C PHE A 233 -19.88 2.59 16.85
N GLU A 234 -20.18 3.45 17.79
CA GLU A 234 -20.02 3.15 19.21
C GLU A 234 -20.89 1.98 19.63
N GLY A 235 -20.34 1.07 20.43
CA GLY A 235 -21.02 -0.14 20.89
C GLY A 235 -21.21 -1.24 19.83
N VAL A 236 -20.74 -1.03 18.59
CA VAL A 236 -20.72 -2.06 17.57
C VAL A 236 -19.30 -2.60 17.45
N PRO A 237 -19.06 -3.90 17.70
CA PRO A 237 -17.72 -4.47 17.69
C PRO A 237 -17.10 -4.46 16.31
N ASP A 238 -15.78 -4.53 16.30
CA ASP A 238 -14.98 -4.69 15.10
C ASP A 238 -15.18 -6.08 14.48
N LEU A 239 -14.99 -6.20 13.16
CA LEU A 239 -15.27 -7.41 12.42
C LEU A 239 -14.00 -7.93 11.70
N ASN A 240 -13.82 -9.25 11.70
CA ASN A 240 -12.81 -9.90 10.85
C ASN A 240 -13.35 -10.14 9.42
N ALA A 241 -12.54 -10.76 8.57
CA ALA A 241 -12.88 -11.06 7.17
C ALA A 241 -14.14 -11.93 6.99
N ASN A 242 -14.50 -12.69 8.00
CA ASN A 242 -15.66 -13.58 7.97
C ASN A 242 -16.92 -12.92 8.57
N GLY A 243 -16.83 -11.62 8.94
CA GLY A 243 -17.92 -10.91 9.60
C GLY A 243 -18.11 -11.27 11.07
N ASN A 244 -17.18 -12.02 11.68
CA ASN A 244 -17.20 -12.35 13.09
C ASN A 244 -16.62 -11.21 13.93
N ILE A 245 -17.15 -11.03 15.13
CA ILE A 245 -16.65 -10.11 16.15
C ILE A 245 -15.21 -10.47 16.53
N VAL A 246 -14.34 -9.46 16.63
CA VAL A 246 -12.93 -9.57 17.03
C VAL A 246 -12.74 -9.09 18.45
#